data_15036f1403af83d4889acc7fb736d3de
#
_entry.id   15036f1403af83d4889acc7fb736d3de
#
_cell.length_a   1.000
_cell.length_b   1.000
_cell.length_c   1.000
_cell.angle_alpha   90.00
_cell.angle_beta   90.00
_cell.angle_gamma   90.00
#
_symmetry.space_group_name_H-M   'P 1'
#
loop_
_entity.id
_entity.type
_entity.pdbx_description
1 polymer ?
#
loop_
_entity_poly.entity_id
_entity_poly.type
_entity_poly.pdbx_seq_one_letter_code
_entity_poly.pdbx_strand_id
1 'polypeptide(L)'
;LQGDSQYWTLIHLKYQRHQFAEDGQCGSGARSSGRDARDIVIPVPLGTVARRVVEQEDGTTLTEDVGEVTADGEQLVLLKGGRGGLGNWHFKSATNQTPRYAQPGEEGDEGTFILELKVLADVGLVGFPNAGKSTLLSVVSAAKPKIANYAFTTLEPNLGIVEVRDHKSFVMADIPGIIE
;
A
#
# COMPACT_ATOMS: atom_id res chain seq x y z
N LEU A 1 -1.76 -5.33 2.37
CA LEU A 1 -0.44 -5.23 1.71
C LEU A 1 0.33 -6.52 1.91
N GLN A 2 1.17 -6.87 0.97
CA GLN A 2 2.10 -7.99 1.10
C GLN A 2 3.49 -7.54 0.68
N GLY A 3 4.48 -7.79 1.52
CA GLY A 3 5.89 -7.53 1.22
C GLY A 3 6.38 -8.43 0.10
N ASP A 4 7.01 -7.84 -0.91
CA ASP A 4 7.59 -8.56 -2.03
C ASP A 4 8.95 -7.93 -2.38
N SER A 5 10.00 -8.71 -2.19
CA SER A 5 11.39 -8.31 -2.47
C SER A 5 11.67 -8.07 -3.96
N GLN A 6 10.77 -8.45 -4.85
CA GLN A 6 10.86 -8.19 -6.29
C GLN A 6 10.44 -6.76 -6.66
N TYR A 7 9.69 -6.09 -5.78
CA TYR A 7 9.28 -4.70 -5.97
C TYR A 7 10.27 -3.75 -5.32
N TRP A 8 10.71 -2.75 -6.07
CA TRP A 8 11.69 -1.75 -5.65
C TRP A 8 11.06 -0.37 -5.42
N THR A 9 9.88 -0.14 -5.99
CA THR A 9 9.18 1.15 -5.92
C THR A 9 7.66 0.96 -5.84
N LEU A 10 6.94 2.00 -5.38
CA LEU A 10 5.47 2.03 -5.34
C LEU A 10 4.85 2.56 -6.65
N ILE A 11 5.60 2.60 -7.76
CA ILE A 11 5.16 3.26 -9.00
C ILE A 11 3.90 2.62 -9.61
N HIS A 12 3.73 1.31 -9.45
CA HIS A 12 2.55 0.60 -9.94
C HIS A 12 1.26 1.11 -9.28
N LEU A 13 1.31 1.52 -7.99
CA LEU A 13 0.16 2.08 -7.28
C LEU A 13 -0.16 3.52 -7.71
N LYS A 14 0.78 4.23 -8.32
CA LYS A 14 0.52 5.54 -8.93
C LYS A 14 -0.48 5.42 -10.10
N TYR A 15 -0.43 4.33 -10.84
CA TYR A 15 -1.33 4.08 -11.97
C TYR A 15 -2.62 3.36 -11.55
N GLN A 16 -2.59 2.59 -10.47
CA GLN A 16 -3.74 1.88 -9.91
C GLN A 16 -4.03 2.37 -8.49
N ARG A 17 -4.48 3.61 -8.37
CA ARG A 17 -4.74 4.25 -7.05
C ARG A 17 -5.94 3.66 -6.33
N HIS A 18 -6.93 3.20 -7.08
CA HIS A 18 -8.16 2.65 -6.53
C HIS A 18 -8.11 1.13 -6.61
N GLN A 19 -8.29 0.51 -5.47
CA GLN A 19 -8.35 -0.95 -5.32
C GLN A 19 -9.75 -1.29 -4.83
N PHE A 20 -10.47 -2.11 -5.58
CA PHE A 20 -11.85 -2.49 -5.26
C PHE A 20 -11.91 -3.98 -4.99
N ALA A 21 -12.29 -4.34 -3.76
CA ALA A 21 -12.69 -5.70 -3.43
C ALA A 21 -14.16 -5.91 -3.75
N GLU A 22 -14.54 -7.17 -3.95
CA GLU A 22 -15.96 -7.54 -4.04
C GLU A 22 -16.59 -7.46 -2.65
N ASP A 23 -17.89 -7.20 -2.59
CA ASP A 23 -18.65 -7.30 -1.35
C ASP A 23 -18.97 -8.76 -1.02
N GLY A 24 -19.40 -9.01 0.21
CA GLY A 24 -19.92 -10.30 0.63
C GLY A 24 -21.17 -10.65 -0.18
N GLN A 25 -21.27 -11.91 -0.61
CA GLN A 25 -22.42 -12.36 -1.39
C GLN A 25 -23.63 -12.59 -0.49
N CYS A 26 -24.84 -12.33 -1.01
CA CYS A 26 -26.08 -12.62 -0.31
C CYS A 26 -26.22 -14.13 -0.04
N GLY A 27 -26.79 -14.46 1.11
CA GLY A 27 -27.27 -15.82 1.38
C GLY A 27 -28.44 -16.18 0.45
N SER A 28 -28.66 -17.45 0.25
CA SER A 28 -29.76 -17.94 -0.62
C SER A 28 -30.55 -19.08 0.03
N GLY A 29 -31.48 -19.64 -0.72
CA GLY A 29 -32.22 -20.83 -0.33
C GLY A 29 -31.36 -22.10 -0.32
N ALA A 30 -31.98 -23.25 -0.06
CA ALA A 30 -31.36 -24.57 -0.11
C ALA A 30 -30.08 -24.75 0.74
N ARG A 31 -30.02 -24.12 1.91
CA ARG A 31 -28.88 -24.15 2.86
C ARG A 31 -27.61 -23.47 2.33
N SER A 32 -27.73 -22.55 1.39
CA SER A 32 -26.59 -21.87 0.81
C SER A 32 -26.36 -20.54 1.49
N SER A 33 -25.23 -20.40 2.19
CA SER A 33 -24.70 -19.11 2.65
C SER A 33 -23.93 -18.41 1.53
N GLY A 34 -23.93 -17.11 1.52
CA GLY A 34 -23.09 -16.31 0.62
C GLY A 34 -21.61 -16.52 0.93
N ARG A 35 -20.77 -16.27 -0.06
CA ARG A 35 -19.31 -16.29 0.13
C ARG A 35 -18.85 -14.97 0.71
N ASP A 36 -17.82 -15.01 1.54
CA ASP A 36 -17.10 -13.83 1.96
C ASP A 36 -16.42 -13.19 0.74
N ALA A 37 -16.16 -11.89 0.82
CA ALA A 37 -15.39 -11.17 -0.18
C ALA A 37 -14.01 -11.82 -0.37
N ARG A 38 -13.49 -11.79 -1.59
CA ARG A 38 -12.14 -12.27 -1.86
C ARG A 38 -11.13 -11.23 -1.42
N ASP A 39 -10.03 -11.70 -0.82
CA ASP A 39 -8.93 -10.83 -0.45
C ASP A 39 -8.24 -10.27 -1.70
N ILE A 40 -7.96 -8.96 -1.66
CA ILE A 40 -7.06 -8.31 -2.60
C ILE A 40 -5.70 -8.18 -1.94
N VAL A 41 -4.70 -8.77 -2.58
CA VAL A 41 -3.30 -8.67 -2.17
C VAL A 41 -2.61 -7.62 -3.03
N ILE A 42 -2.08 -6.58 -2.38
CA ILE A 42 -1.34 -5.50 -3.03
C ILE A 42 0.13 -5.72 -2.70
N PRO A 43 0.97 -6.11 -3.68
CA PRO A 43 2.39 -6.28 -3.45
C PRO A 43 3.06 -4.92 -3.27
N VAL A 44 3.93 -4.80 -2.26
CA VAL A 44 4.69 -3.59 -1.94
C VAL A 44 6.13 -3.93 -1.60
N PRO A 45 7.08 -3.02 -1.89
CA PRO A 45 8.47 -3.21 -1.48
C PRO A 45 8.61 -3.25 0.03
N LEU A 46 9.69 -3.87 0.50
CA LEU A 46 10.05 -3.90 1.92
C LEU A 46 10.37 -2.49 2.41
N GLY A 47 10.02 -2.19 3.65
CA GLY A 47 10.13 -0.85 4.23
C GLY A 47 8.97 0.09 3.85
N THR A 48 7.86 -0.45 3.35
CA THR A 48 6.65 0.33 3.07
C THR A 48 5.85 0.55 4.35
N VAL A 49 5.62 1.81 4.71
CA VAL A 49 4.75 2.24 5.81
C VAL A 49 3.38 2.62 5.27
N ALA A 50 2.35 2.14 5.94
CA ALA A 50 0.97 2.50 5.63
C ALA A 50 0.40 3.40 6.73
N ARG A 51 -0.18 4.54 6.34
CA ARG A 51 -0.92 5.46 7.21
C ARG A 51 -2.34 5.60 6.70
N ARG A 52 -3.30 5.45 7.60
CA ARG A 52 -4.71 5.69 7.29
C ARG A 52 -5.00 7.19 7.36
N VAL A 53 -5.73 7.69 6.38
CA VAL A 53 -6.23 9.07 6.37
C VAL A 53 -7.60 9.09 7.02
N VAL A 54 -7.74 9.86 8.10
CA VAL A 54 -9.00 10.02 8.84
C VAL A 54 -9.42 11.48 8.73
N GLU A 55 -10.57 11.71 8.12
CA GLU A 55 -11.19 13.04 8.08
C GLU A 55 -11.98 13.28 9.37
N GLN A 56 -11.71 14.39 10.04
CA GLN A 56 -12.46 14.80 11.23
C GLN A 56 -13.69 15.64 10.84
N GLU A 57 -14.66 15.73 11.75
CA GLU A 57 -15.88 16.52 11.55
C GLU A 57 -15.62 18.03 11.33
N ASP A 58 -14.48 18.52 11.79
CA ASP A 58 -14.03 19.90 11.59
C ASP A 58 -13.34 20.16 10.24
N GLY A 59 -13.24 19.14 9.37
CA GLY A 59 -12.60 19.22 8.07
C GLY A 59 -11.07 19.09 8.12
N THR A 60 -10.50 18.82 9.29
CA THR A 60 -9.06 18.51 9.41
C THR A 60 -8.79 17.05 9.06
N THR A 61 -7.67 16.82 8.41
CA THR A 61 -7.23 15.47 8.03
C THR A 61 -6.13 15.03 8.98
N LEU A 62 -6.35 13.93 9.68
CA LEU A 62 -5.34 13.26 10.48
C LEU A 62 -4.82 12.02 9.77
N THR A 63 -3.59 11.63 10.08
CA THR A 63 -3.01 10.39 9.62
C THR A 63 -2.67 9.50 10.80
N GLU A 64 -3.15 8.26 10.78
CA GLU A 64 -2.87 7.24 11.78
C GLU A 64 -1.92 6.20 11.21
N ASP A 65 -0.87 5.87 11.94
CA ASP A 65 0.05 4.81 11.54
C ASP A 65 -0.65 3.45 11.70
N VAL A 66 -0.72 2.68 10.61
CA VAL A 66 -1.30 1.34 10.60
C VAL A 66 -0.22 0.29 10.80
N GLY A 67 0.94 0.46 10.19
CA GLY A 67 2.06 -0.44 10.31
C GLY A 67 3.06 -0.31 9.17
N GLU A 68 4.08 -1.15 9.24
CA GLU A 68 5.18 -1.21 8.27
C GLU A 68 5.37 -2.66 7.80
N VAL A 69 5.68 -2.84 6.53
CA VAL A 69 5.99 -4.14 5.93
C VAL A 69 7.51 -4.24 5.80
N THR A 70 8.14 -5.08 6.61
CA THR A 70 9.60 -5.18 6.72
C THR A 70 10.19 -6.45 6.13
N ALA A 71 9.40 -7.51 6.02
CA ALA A 71 9.86 -8.81 5.55
C ALA A 71 9.13 -9.28 4.27
N ASP A 72 9.82 -10.12 3.51
CA ASP A 72 9.24 -10.75 2.32
C ASP A 72 8.11 -11.71 2.70
N GLY A 73 6.96 -11.59 2.01
CA GLY A 73 5.77 -12.36 2.32
C GLY A 73 4.98 -11.88 3.55
N GLU A 74 5.48 -10.91 4.30
CA GLU A 74 4.74 -10.31 5.42
C GLU A 74 3.46 -9.65 4.93
N GLN A 75 2.36 -9.89 5.65
CA GLN A 75 1.05 -9.33 5.31
C GLN A 75 0.59 -8.31 6.33
N LEU A 76 0.25 -7.12 5.87
CA LEU A 76 -0.39 -6.06 6.65
C LEU A 76 -1.82 -5.86 6.15
N VAL A 77 -2.80 -6.17 7.00
CA VAL A 77 -4.22 -5.99 6.68
C VAL A 77 -4.59 -4.53 6.87
N LEU A 78 -5.03 -3.87 5.80
CA LEU A 78 -5.46 -2.46 5.83
C LEU A 78 -6.95 -2.32 6.16
N LEU A 79 -7.79 -3.13 5.52
CA LEU A 79 -9.25 -3.12 5.62
C LEU A 79 -9.76 -4.55 5.66
N LYS A 80 -10.93 -4.73 6.26
CA LYS A 80 -11.62 -6.03 6.29
C LYS A 80 -12.63 -6.11 5.16
N GLY A 81 -12.66 -7.25 4.48
CA GLY A 81 -13.68 -7.54 3.48
C GLY A 81 -15.04 -7.83 4.09
N GLY A 82 -16.10 -7.67 3.30
CA GLY A 82 -17.46 -7.98 3.70
C GLY A 82 -17.68 -9.49 3.86
N ARG A 83 -18.50 -9.86 4.83
CA ARG A 83 -18.87 -11.27 5.06
C ARG A 83 -20.04 -11.66 4.20
N GLY A 84 -20.06 -12.93 3.81
CA GLY A 84 -21.22 -13.51 3.13
C GLY A 84 -22.45 -13.60 4.04
N GLY A 85 -23.62 -13.30 3.47
CA GLY A 85 -24.87 -13.38 4.18
C GLY A 85 -25.28 -14.82 4.52
N LEU A 86 -25.94 -15.01 5.64
CA LEU A 86 -26.44 -16.31 6.07
C LEU A 86 -27.63 -16.77 5.19
N GLY A 87 -27.61 -18.01 4.74
CA GLY A 87 -28.70 -18.63 4.01
C GLY A 87 -29.94 -18.87 4.89
N ASN A 88 -31.10 -19.11 4.26
CA ASN A 88 -32.39 -19.30 4.93
C ASN A 88 -32.39 -20.37 6.03
N TRP A 89 -31.55 -21.38 5.91
CA TRP A 89 -31.45 -22.46 6.90
C TRP A 89 -31.06 -21.99 8.30
N HIS A 90 -30.23 -20.96 8.40
CA HIS A 90 -29.79 -20.40 9.68
C HIS A 90 -30.93 -19.72 10.47
N PHE A 91 -32.02 -19.34 9.79
CA PHE A 91 -33.19 -18.70 10.39
C PHE A 91 -34.31 -19.66 10.72
N LYS A 92 -34.05 -20.98 10.59
CA LYS A 92 -35.02 -22.01 10.95
C LYS A 92 -35.24 -22.03 12.46
N SER A 93 -36.49 -22.03 12.86
CA SER A 93 -36.92 -22.13 14.26
C SER A 93 -38.08 -23.12 14.42
N ALA A 94 -38.45 -23.45 15.66
CA ALA A 94 -39.57 -24.34 15.96
C ALA A 94 -40.89 -23.83 15.36
N THR A 95 -41.09 -22.49 15.32
CA THR A 95 -42.29 -21.85 14.79
C THR A 95 -42.19 -21.52 13.28
N ASN A 96 -40.97 -21.43 12.73
CA ASN A 96 -40.74 -21.19 11.31
C ASN A 96 -39.76 -22.22 10.75
N GLN A 97 -40.29 -23.33 10.28
CA GLN A 97 -39.47 -24.42 9.75
C GLN A 97 -38.97 -24.22 8.32
N THR A 98 -39.59 -23.33 7.56
CA THR A 98 -39.24 -23.04 6.17
C THR A 98 -39.11 -21.53 5.93
N PRO A 99 -38.09 -20.86 6.48
CA PRO A 99 -37.87 -19.45 6.24
C PRO A 99 -37.68 -19.15 4.74
N ARG A 100 -38.33 -18.11 4.23
CA ARG A 100 -38.21 -17.65 2.84
C ARG A 100 -37.30 -16.46 2.67
N TYR A 101 -36.56 -16.09 3.71
CA TYR A 101 -35.63 -14.98 3.73
C TYR A 101 -34.21 -15.48 4.01
N ALA A 102 -33.25 -14.78 3.51
CA ALA A 102 -31.83 -14.94 3.76
C ALA A 102 -31.21 -13.58 4.06
N GLN A 103 -30.04 -13.56 4.67
CA GLN A 103 -29.33 -12.34 4.99
C GLN A 103 -28.59 -11.82 3.74
N PRO A 104 -28.62 -10.52 3.46
CA PRO A 104 -27.71 -9.91 2.47
C PRO A 104 -26.26 -10.09 2.91
N GLY A 105 -25.32 -10.04 1.96
CA GLY A 105 -23.91 -9.93 2.28
C GLY A 105 -23.60 -8.59 2.92
N GLU A 106 -22.53 -8.54 3.67
CA GLU A 106 -22.02 -7.31 4.27
C GLU A 106 -21.11 -6.61 3.27
N GLU A 107 -21.11 -5.30 3.27
CA GLU A 107 -20.16 -4.47 2.54
C GLU A 107 -18.81 -4.55 3.24
N GLY A 108 -17.72 -4.40 2.48
CA GLY A 108 -16.38 -4.31 3.05
C GLY A 108 -16.10 -2.92 3.62
N ASP A 109 -15.06 -2.84 4.47
CA ASP A 109 -14.58 -1.55 4.97
C ASP A 109 -13.97 -0.72 3.83
N GLU A 110 -14.13 0.59 3.90
CA GLU A 110 -13.52 1.55 2.98
C GLU A 110 -12.51 2.45 3.72
N GLY A 111 -11.51 2.92 3.00
CA GLY A 111 -10.54 3.84 3.57
C GLY A 111 -9.51 4.34 2.58
N THR A 112 -8.94 5.50 2.88
CA THR A 112 -7.85 6.11 2.14
C THR A 112 -6.54 5.92 2.91
N PHE A 113 -5.50 5.51 2.21
CA PHE A 113 -4.18 5.27 2.81
C PHE A 113 -3.10 6.04 2.07
N ILE A 114 -2.14 6.54 2.84
CA ILE A 114 -0.87 7.05 2.33
C ILE A 114 0.15 5.93 2.51
N LEU A 115 0.75 5.49 1.40
CA LEU A 115 1.84 4.54 1.41
C LEU A 115 3.15 5.27 1.20
N GLU A 116 4.05 5.13 2.14
CA GLU A 116 5.38 5.75 2.12
C GLU A 116 6.45 4.66 2.16
N LEU A 117 7.34 4.70 1.19
CA LEU A 117 8.46 3.78 1.14
C LEU A 117 9.66 4.40 1.86
N LYS A 118 10.04 3.82 2.99
CA LYS A 118 11.26 4.16 3.74
C LYS A 118 12.45 3.44 3.10
N VAL A 119 12.89 3.89 1.95
CA VAL A 119 14.12 3.36 1.33
C VAL A 119 15.20 4.41 1.44
N LEU A 120 16.34 4.02 1.98
CA LEU A 120 17.63 4.62 1.67
C LEU A 120 17.82 4.46 0.14
N ALA A 121 18.79 4.82 -0.49
CA ALA A 121 18.98 4.59 -1.92
C ALA A 121 19.64 3.23 -2.16
N ASP A 122 19.34 2.61 -3.29
CA ASP A 122 20.03 1.40 -3.76
C ASP A 122 21.46 1.74 -4.19
N VAL A 123 21.68 2.96 -4.69
CA VAL A 123 22.96 3.46 -5.19
C VAL A 123 23.25 4.84 -4.62
N GLY A 124 24.39 5.02 -3.99
CA GLY A 124 24.89 6.31 -3.51
C GLY A 124 25.95 6.90 -4.45
N LEU A 125 25.78 8.20 -4.80
CA LEU A 125 26.81 8.95 -5.50
C LEU A 125 27.77 9.59 -4.49
N VAL A 126 29.04 9.19 -4.54
CA VAL A 126 30.10 9.71 -3.68
C VAL A 126 31.18 10.36 -4.55
N GLY A 127 31.71 11.51 -4.14
CA GLY A 127 32.76 12.22 -4.87
C GLY A 127 32.92 13.65 -4.40
N PHE A 128 33.95 14.32 -4.89
CA PHE A 128 34.30 15.69 -4.53
C PHE A 128 33.16 16.69 -4.83
N PRO A 129 33.07 17.80 -4.10
CA PRO A 129 32.18 18.91 -4.45
C PRO A 129 32.39 19.33 -5.91
N ASN A 130 31.32 19.71 -6.59
CA ASN A 130 31.32 20.14 -8.00
C ASN A 130 31.79 19.06 -9.03
N ALA A 131 31.90 17.80 -8.65
CA ALA A 131 32.25 16.71 -9.58
C ALA A 131 31.11 16.31 -10.55
N GLY A 132 29.98 17.02 -10.54
CA GLY A 132 28.86 16.78 -11.44
C GLY A 132 27.86 15.71 -10.97
N LYS A 133 27.94 15.26 -9.72
CA LYS A 133 27.03 14.23 -9.16
C LYS A 133 25.54 14.58 -9.29
N SER A 134 25.16 15.76 -8.85
CA SER A 134 23.76 16.22 -8.92
C SER A 134 23.30 16.44 -10.37
N THR A 135 24.22 16.83 -11.25
CA THR A 135 23.94 16.93 -12.69
C THR A 135 23.71 15.54 -13.29
N LEU A 136 24.55 14.57 -12.95
CA LEU A 136 24.35 13.20 -13.37
C LEU A 136 23.00 12.66 -12.89
N LEU A 137 22.67 12.84 -11.59
CA LEU A 137 21.39 12.44 -11.03
C LEU A 137 20.21 13.07 -11.77
N SER A 138 20.28 14.35 -12.12
CA SER A 138 19.22 15.06 -12.85
C SER A 138 19.02 14.58 -14.28
N VAL A 139 20.08 14.08 -14.93
CA VAL A 139 20.03 13.57 -16.31
C VAL A 139 19.50 12.14 -16.37
N VAL A 140 19.91 11.27 -15.41
CA VAL A 140 19.52 9.85 -15.43
C VAL A 140 18.20 9.57 -14.73
N SER A 141 17.72 10.50 -13.91
CA SER A 141 16.46 10.33 -13.18
C SER A 141 15.25 10.51 -14.11
N ALA A 142 14.30 9.57 -14.05
CA ALA A 142 13.04 9.62 -14.78
C ALA A 142 12.08 10.72 -14.27
N ALA A 143 12.35 11.28 -13.10
CA ALA A 143 11.60 12.39 -12.51
C ALA A 143 12.58 13.41 -11.90
N LYS A 144 12.13 14.65 -11.70
CA LYS A 144 12.96 15.64 -10.99
C LYS A 144 13.37 15.10 -9.62
N PRO A 145 14.69 15.10 -9.30
CA PRO A 145 15.16 14.67 -8.01
C PRO A 145 14.46 15.41 -6.88
N LYS A 146 14.11 14.70 -5.81
CA LYS A 146 13.48 15.26 -4.62
C LYS A 146 14.45 15.22 -3.45
N ILE A 147 14.47 16.30 -2.67
CA ILE A 147 15.16 16.35 -1.39
C ILE A 147 14.34 15.52 -0.41
N ALA A 148 14.99 14.60 0.29
CA ALA A 148 14.35 13.77 1.31
C ALA A 148 14.92 14.07 2.68
N ASN A 149 14.04 14.39 3.64
CA ASN A 149 14.39 14.58 5.04
C ASN A 149 14.28 13.23 5.75
N TYR A 150 15.42 12.64 6.09
CA TYR A 150 15.47 11.44 6.92
C TYR A 150 15.83 11.80 8.36
N ALA A 151 15.05 11.32 9.31
CA ALA A 151 15.21 11.64 10.75
C ALA A 151 16.57 11.20 11.35
N PHE A 152 17.33 10.39 10.63
CA PHE A 152 18.63 9.86 11.04
C PHE A 152 19.81 10.38 10.20
N THR A 153 19.59 11.32 9.28
CA THR A 153 20.66 11.95 8.50
C THR A 153 20.77 13.42 8.82
N THR A 154 21.99 13.90 9.03
CA THR A 154 22.31 15.33 9.20
C THR A 154 22.34 16.07 7.87
N LEU A 155 22.31 15.35 6.75
CA LEU A 155 22.40 15.87 5.40
C LEU A 155 21.17 15.45 4.61
N GLU A 156 20.58 16.37 3.86
CA GLU A 156 19.42 16.14 3.01
C GLU A 156 19.89 15.57 1.64
N PRO A 157 19.78 14.25 1.41
CA PRO A 157 20.18 13.69 0.14
C PRO A 157 19.18 14.04 -0.96
N ASN A 158 19.66 14.28 -2.16
CA ASN A 158 18.81 14.35 -3.34
C ASN A 158 18.58 12.94 -3.88
N LEU A 159 17.32 12.55 -4.00
CA LEU A 159 16.93 11.23 -4.51
C LEU A 159 16.39 11.34 -5.92
N GLY A 160 16.82 10.43 -6.78
CA GLY A 160 16.30 10.26 -8.13
C GLY A 160 15.95 8.80 -8.41
N ILE A 161 14.85 8.58 -9.12
CA ILE A 161 14.45 7.26 -9.58
C ILE A 161 15.02 7.06 -10.98
N VAL A 162 15.86 6.06 -11.16
CA VAL A 162 16.46 5.70 -12.44
C VAL A 162 15.72 4.51 -13.02
N GLU A 163 15.14 4.67 -14.19
CA GLU A 163 14.49 3.59 -14.92
C GLU A 163 15.53 2.85 -15.78
N VAL A 164 15.47 1.54 -15.72
CA VAL A 164 16.27 0.62 -16.54
C VAL A 164 15.34 -0.10 -17.51
N ARG A 165 15.89 -0.81 -18.49
CA ARG A 165 15.10 -1.64 -19.40
C ARG A 165 14.24 -2.65 -18.61
N ASP A 166 13.11 -3.03 -19.20
CA ASP A 166 12.17 -4.02 -18.64
C ASP A 166 11.36 -3.52 -17.42
N HIS A 167 11.05 -2.21 -17.38
CA HIS A 167 10.26 -1.57 -16.30
C HIS A 167 10.86 -1.72 -14.89
N LYS A 168 12.15 -2.02 -14.80
CA LYS A 168 12.88 -2.01 -13.54
C LYS A 168 13.36 -0.60 -13.23
N SER A 169 13.27 -0.20 -11.97
CA SER A 169 13.76 1.08 -11.49
C SER A 169 14.51 0.89 -10.18
N PHE A 170 15.49 1.74 -9.93
CA PHE A 170 16.20 1.80 -8.66
C PHE A 170 16.30 3.24 -8.18
N VAL A 171 16.52 3.42 -6.88
CA VAL A 171 16.67 4.72 -6.25
C VAL A 171 18.15 5.08 -6.14
N MET A 172 18.52 6.23 -6.71
CA MET A 172 19.87 6.77 -6.62
C MET A 172 19.87 8.01 -5.72
N ALA A 173 20.79 8.07 -4.77
CA ALA A 173 20.99 9.21 -3.88
C ALA A 173 22.27 9.97 -4.20
N ASP A 174 22.19 11.29 -4.24
CA ASP A 174 23.36 12.17 -4.15
C ASP A 174 23.52 12.58 -2.67
N ILE A 175 24.57 12.07 -2.03
CA ILE A 175 24.86 12.34 -0.63
C ILE A 175 25.94 13.42 -0.58
N PRO A 176 25.58 14.69 -0.28
CA PRO A 176 26.54 15.76 -0.15
C PRO A 176 27.41 15.57 1.11
N GLY A 177 28.68 15.85 1.04
CA GLY A 177 29.53 16.08 2.21
C GLY A 177 30.10 14.83 2.92
N ILE A 178 30.27 13.68 2.25
CA ILE A 178 30.96 12.50 2.86
C ILE A 178 32.50 12.62 2.80
N ILE A 179 33.04 13.60 2.12
CA ILE A 179 34.49 13.77 1.99
C ILE A 179 34.87 15.13 2.61
N GLU A 180 35.48 15.08 3.79
CA GLU A 180 36.33 16.13 4.33
C GLU A 180 37.73 16.02 3.73
#